data_6add805d929a652a5ecdd3f3f6232473
#
_entry.id   6add805d929a652a5ecdd3f3f6232473
#
_cell.length_a   1.000
_cell.length_b   1.000
_cell.length_c   1.000
_cell.angle_alpha   90.00
_cell.angle_beta   90.00
_cell.angle_gamma   90.00
#
_symmetry.space_group_name_H-M   'P 1'
#
loop_
_entity.id
_entity.type
_entity.pdbx_description
1 polymer ?
#
loop_
_entity_poly.entity_id
_entity_poly.type
_entity_poly.pdbx_seq_one_letter_code
_entity_poly.pdbx_strand_id
1 'polypeptide(L)'
;MKDFMITVAAILGIVALVLLGIWGLGQITSRPSVVLTNEACEAPCWYGIQPGVTNSQKAYDILSEIDVITNKSIYGDYDKNDSVLSWYWYFQRPASDGGGTVYFADDRVTAISLLTAASLNLDNFIEKFGEPDQYWTEIGYGDNREYLEISLFYPTRGVAATLVIDIEGDSKQVEIKGSDRIMRVTFFDPSLLDDLLETRILIDTPKTARTGSFNPWSGYGTISHAIE
;
A
#
# COMPACT_ATOMS: atom_id res chain seq x y z
N MET A 1 11.60 20.05 -53.15
CA MET A 1 10.89 20.48 -51.94
C MET A 1 9.66 19.62 -51.64
N LYS A 2 8.84 19.29 -52.64
CA LYS A 2 7.61 18.51 -52.46
C LYS A 2 7.87 17.09 -51.89
N ASP A 3 8.86 16.39 -52.45
CA ASP A 3 9.23 15.02 -52.01
C ASP A 3 9.84 15.01 -50.61
N PHE A 4 10.59 16.03 -50.23
CA PHE A 4 11.13 16.19 -48.88
C PHE A 4 10.00 16.34 -47.84
N MET A 5 8.98 17.15 -48.12
CA MET A 5 7.84 17.35 -47.23
C MET A 5 7.02 16.05 -47.05
N ILE A 6 6.85 15.28 -48.15
CA ILE A 6 6.15 13.99 -48.08
C ILE A 6 6.91 12.98 -47.21
N THR A 7 8.24 12.92 -47.35
CA THR A 7 9.07 12.03 -46.52
C THR A 7 9.02 12.40 -45.04
N VAL A 8 9.11 13.69 -44.72
CA VAL A 8 8.99 14.16 -43.31
C VAL A 8 7.63 13.85 -42.72
N ALA A 9 6.54 14.08 -43.48
CA ALA A 9 5.19 13.76 -43.02
C ALA A 9 5.01 12.25 -42.79
N ALA A 10 5.57 11.39 -43.62
CA ALA A 10 5.51 9.93 -43.44
C ALA A 10 6.28 9.49 -42.19
N ILE A 11 7.47 10.04 -41.93
CA ILE A 11 8.25 9.71 -40.74
C ILE A 11 7.49 10.14 -39.45
N LEU A 12 6.94 11.35 -39.42
CA LEU A 12 6.16 11.84 -38.32
C LEU A 12 4.90 10.96 -38.04
N GLY A 13 4.24 10.51 -39.12
CA GLY A 13 3.11 9.60 -39.02
C GLY A 13 3.49 8.24 -38.38
N ILE A 14 4.63 7.66 -38.80
CA ILE A 14 5.13 6.42 -38.22
C ILE A 14 5.48 6.59 -36.74
N VAL A 15 6.19 7.68 -36.39
CA VAL A 15 6.55 7.96 -34.98
C VAL A 15 5.31 8.13 -34.13
N ALA A 16 4.28 8.83 -34.59
CA ALA A 16 3.02 8.99 -33.88
C ALA A 16 2.30 7.64 -33.66
N LEU A 17 2.26 6.77 -34.67
CA LEU A 17 1.67 5.44 -34.56
C LEU A 17 2.44 4.55 -33.58
N VAL A 18 3.76 4.61 -33.56
CA VAL A 18 4.59 3.85 -32.60
C VAL A 18 4.34 4.35 -31.17
N LEU A 19 4.29 5.65 -30.95
CA LEU A 19 4.02 6.24 -29.63
C LEU A 19 2.61 5.88 -29.15
N LEU A 20 1.59 5.93 -30.01
CA LEU A 20 0.23 5.51 -29.69
C LEU A 20 0.17 4.01 -29.38
N GLY A 21 0.91 3.19 -30.10
CA GLY A 21 1.03 1.75 -29.87
C GLY A 21 1.66 1.44 -28.50
N ILE A 22 2.76 2.12 -28.16
CA ILE A 22 3.43 1.96 -26.86
C ILE A 22 2.51 2.43 -25.73
N TRP A 23 1.82 3.54 -25.88
CA TRP A 23 0.87 4.05 -24.90
C TRP A 23 -0.31 3.09 -24.71
N GLY A 24 -0.90 2.59 -25.80
CA GLY A 24 -1.99 1.61 -25.75
C GLY A 24 -1.58 0.29 -25.11
N LEU A 25 -0.39 -0.22 -25.43
CA LEU A 25 0.15 -1.43 -24.79
C LEU A 25 0.43 -1.20 -23.30
N GLY A 26 0.91 -0.03 -22.90
CA GLY A 26 1.12 0.32 -21.49
C GLY A 26 -0.17 0.28 -20.67
N GLN A 27 -1.29 0.70 -21.24
CA GLN A 27 -2.61 0.62 -20.60
C GLN A 27 -3.12 -0.84 -20.44
N ILE A 28 -2.86 -1.68 -21.43
CA ILE A 28 -3.30 -3.07 -21.42
C ILE A 28 -2.47 -3.93 -20.45
N THR A 29 -1.23 -3.57 -20.19
CA THR A 29 -0.31 -4.33 -19.33
C THR A 29 -0.34 -3.90 -17.86
N SER A 30 -1.00 -2.80 -17.52
CA SER A 30 -1.18 -2.39 -16.11
C SER A 30 -2.13 -3.38 -15.41
N ARG A 31 -1.57 -4.23 -14.55
CA ARG A 31 -2.38 -5.12 -13.72
C ARG A 31 -2.89 -4.35 -12.51
N PRO A 32 -4.18 -4.53 -12.14
CA PRO A 32 -4.69 -3.95 -10.92
C PRO A 32 -3.95 -4.53 -9.70
N SER A 33 -3.83 -3.73 -8.66
CA SER A 33 -3.29 -4.20 -7.38
C SER A 33 -4.11 -5.36 -6.83
N VAL A 34 -3.45 -6.37 -6.26
CA VAL A 34 -4.11 -7.51 -5.60
C VAL A 34 -4.97 -7.06 -4.40
N VAL A 35 -4.70 -5.88 -3.85
CA VAL A 35 -5.53 -5.27 -2.81
C VAL A 35 -6.92 -4.93 -3.33
N LEU A 36 -7.01 -4.43 -4.56
CA LEU A 36 -8.28 -4.02 -5.18
C LEU A 36 -9.05 -5.19 -5.81
N THR A 37 -8.36 -6.25 -6.21
CA THR A 37 -8.95 -7.41 -6.92
C THR A 37 -9.52 -8.48 -5.99
N ASN A 38 -9.44 -8.29 -4.68
CA ASN A 38 -10.02 -9.20 -3.70
C ASN A 38 -11.55 -9.14 -3.73
N GLU A 39 -12.18 -10.10 -4.41
CA GLU A 39 -13.64 -10.23 -4.49
C GLU A 39 -14.20 -11.27 -3.49
N ALA A 40 -13.34 -12.02 -2.81
CA ALA A 40 -13.75 -13.14 -1.97
C ALA A 40 -14.49 -12.72 -0.70
N CYS A 41 -14.23 -11.51 -0.20
CA CYS A 41 -14.79 -11.02 1.06
C CYS A 41 -14.60 -9.49 1.20
N GLU A 42 -15.44 -8.88 2.07
CA GLU A 42 -15.32 -7.46 2.42
C GLU A 42 -14.27 -7.25 3.52
N ALA A 43 -13.72 -6.02 3.60
CA ALA A 43 -12.77 -5.64 4.64
C ALA A 43 -13.34 -5.90 6.05
N PRO A 44 -12.48 -6.37 6.99
CA PRO A 44 -11.02 -6.49 6.91
C PRO A 44 -10.49 -7.81 6.33
N CYS A 45 -11.26 -8.51 5.54
CA CYS A 45 -10.89 -9.79 4.96
C CYS A 45 -10.07 -9.61 3.66
N TRP A 46 -9.04 -10.46 3.46
CA TRP A 46 -8.26 -10.52 2.23
C TRP A 46 -8.11 -11.98 1.77
N TYR A 47 -8.60 -12.30 0.57
CA TYR A 47 -8.63 -13.66 0.00
C TYR A 47 -9.19 -14.75 0.94
N GLY A 48 -10.14 -14.40 1.81
CA GLY A 48 -10.71 -15.31 2.80
C GLY A 48 -9.92 -15.41 4.12
N ILE A 49 -8.79 -14.71 4.23
CA ILE A 49 -8.09 -14.55 5.51
C ILE A 49 -8.72 -13.35 6.23
N GLN A 50 -9.36 -13.61 7.36
CA GLN A 50 -10.06 -12.61 8.15
C GLN A 50 -9.34 -12.41 9.49
N PRO A 51 -8.76 -11.22 9.76
CA PRO A 51 -8.21 -10.88 11.06
C PRO A 51 -9.25 -11.07 12.18
N GLY A 52 -8.79 -11.55 13.34
CA GLY A 52 -9.62 -11.90 14.48
C GLY A 52 -10.30 -13.28 14.38
N VAL A 53 -10.39 -13.88 13.18
CA VAL A 53 -11.15 -15.12 12.93
C VAL A 53 -10.27 -16.27 12.45
N THR A 54 -9.45 -16.03 11.44
CA THR A 54 -8.64 -17.05 10.76
C THR A 54 -7.45 -17.47 11.63
N ASN A 55 -7.27 -18.78 11.82
CA ASN A 55 -6.08 -19.29 12.52
C ASN A 55 -4.86 -19.41 11.59
N SER A 56 -3.69 -19.66 12.18
CA SER A 56 -2.41 -19.67 11.45
C SER A 56 -2.39 -20.75 10.35
N GLN A 57 -2.81 -21.97 10.63
CA GLN A 57 -2.81 -23.06 9.65
C GLN A 57 -3.72 -22.74 8.46
N LYS A 58 -4.93 -22.25 8.73
CA LYS A 58 -5.88 -21.88 7.67
C LYS A 58 -5.36 -20.72 6.81
N ALA A 59 -4.70 -19.74 7.43
CA ALA A 59 -4.07 -18.66 6.70
C ALA A 59 -2.95 -19.16 5.77
N TYR A 60 -2.12 -20.10 6.25
CA TYR A 60 -1.09 -20.73 5.42
C TYR A 60 -1.68 -21.48 4.22
N ASP A 61 -2.72 -22.28 4.46
CA ASP A 61 -3.38 -23.05 3.40
C ASP A 61 -3.91 -22.10 2.31
N ILE A 62 -4.61 -21.03 2.71
CA ILE A 62 -5.12 -20.02 1.79
C ILE A 62 -3.97 -19.34 1.01
N LEU A 63 -2.92 -18.87 1.70
CA LEU A 63 -1.77 -18.23 1.05
C LEU A 63 -1.12 -19.15 0.02
N SER A 64 -1.04 -20.44 0.31
CA SER A 64 -0.44 -21.45 -0.56
C SER A 64 -1.28 -21.72 -1.83
N GLU A 65 -2.56 -21.41 -1.82
CA GLU A 65 -3.49 -21.58 -2.94
C GLU A 65 -3.62 -20.30 -3.80
N ILE A 66 -3.11 -19.16 -3.36
CA ILE A 66 -3.17 -17.92 -4.14
C ILE A 66 -2.14 -17.96 -5.28
N ASP A 67 -2.59 -18.01 -6.51
CA ASP A 67 -1.75 -18.17 -7.71
C ASP A 67 -0.62 -17.13 -7.84
N VAL A 68 -0.85 -15.90 -7.37
CA VAL A 68 0.13 -14.82 -7.45
C VAL A 68 1.20 -14.88 -6.36
N ILE A 69 1.06 -15.75 -5.36
CA ILE A 69 2.07 -15.96 -4.30
C ILE A 69 3.01 -17.08 -4.71
N THR A 70 4.31 -16.85 -4.54
CA THR A 70 5.30 -17.90 -4.74
C THR A 70 5.30 -18.82 -3.51
N ASN A 71 4.77 -20.02 -3.61
CA ASN A 71 4.67 -20.98 -2.50
C ASN A 71 5.99 -21.21 -1.74
N LYS A 72 7.13 -21.08 -2.43
CA LYS A 72 8.46 -21.19 -1.81
C LYS A 72 8.90 -19.94 -1.04
N SER A 73 8.13 -18.87 -1.10
CA SER A 73 8.45 -17.61 -0.42
C SER A 73 7.70 -17.43 0.91
N ILE A 74 6.81 -18.35 1.28
CA ILE A 74 6.11 -18.26 2.57
C ILE A 74 7.06 -18.79 3.65
N TYR A 75 7.49 -17.93 4.55
CA TYR A 75 8.36 -18.27 5.67
C TYR A 75 7.92 -17.56 6.94
N GLY A 76 8.10 -18.22 8.07
CA GLY A 76 7.78 -17.67 9.39
C GLY A 76 8.97 -16.93 9.99
N ASP A 77 8.70 -15.87 10.70
CA ASP A 77 9.66 -15.15 11.52
C ASP A 77 9.02 -14.74 12.85
N TYR A 78 9.86 -14.51 13.85
CA TYR A 78 9.45 -14.00 15.15
C TYR A 78 10.28 -12.77 15.49
N ASP A 79 9.67 -11.60 15.39
CA ASP A 79 10.31 -10.36 15.82
C ASP A 79 10.29 -10.27 17.36
N LYS A 80 11.48 -10.37 17.94
CA LYS A 80 11.65 -10.30 19.41
C LYS A 80 11.37 -8.90 19.96
N ASN A 81 11.56 -7.85 19.16
CA ASN A 81 11.38 -6.47 19.61
C ASN A 81 9.89 -6.15 19.73
N ASP A 82 9.11 -6.62 18.77
CA ASP A 82 7.67 -6.39 18.71
C ASP A 82 6.86 -7.56 19.32
N SER A 83 7.55 -8.66 19.72
CA SER A 83 6.90 -9.88 20.23
C SER A 83 5.85 -10.46 19.28
N VAL A 84 6.08 -10.33 17.97
CA VAL A 84 5.13 -10.70 16.93
C VAL A 84 5.61 -11.91 16.16
N LEU A 85 4.77 -12.93 16.04
CA LEU A 85 4.95 -14.01 15.09
C LEU A 85 4.33 -13.59 13.77
N SER A 86 5.08 -13.73 12.68
CA SER A 86 4.61 -13.33 11.36
C SER A 86 5.04 -14.30 10.28
N TRP A 87 4.29 -14.31 9.20
CA TRP A 87 4.67 -14.97 7.95
C TRP A 87 4.81 -13.94 6.85
N TYR A 88 5.92 -14.04 6.12
CA TYR A 88 6.24 -13.18 4.97
C TYR A 88 6.10 -13.97 3.69
N TRP A 89 5.73 -13.28 2.59
CA TRP A 89 5.73 -13.85 1.24
C TRP A 89 6.01 -12.78 0.19
N TYR A 90 6.37 -13.23 -1.00
CA TYR A 90 6.54 -12.38 -2.16
C TYR A 90 5.56 -12.76 -3.25
N PHE A 91 5.07 -11.78 -3.99
CA PHE A 91 4.27 -12.04 -5.17
C PHE A 91 5.13 -12.49 -6.35
N GLN A 92 4.58 -13.41 -7.17
CA GLN A 92 5.24 -13.83 -8.41
C GLN A 92 5.22 -12.69 -9.42
N ARG A 93 6.32 -12.55 -10.17
CA ARG A 93 6.31 -11.66 -11.34
C ARG A 93 5.42 -12.29 -12.44
N PRO A 94 4.58 -11.50 -13.11
CA PRO A 94 4.48 -10.05 -13.11
C PRO A 94 3.37 -9.52 -12.20
N ALA A 95 3.40 -9.78 -10.89
CA ALA A 95 2.51 -9.11 -9.96
C ALA A 95 2.86 -7.63 -9.85
N SER A 96 1.88 -6.79 -9.62
CA SER A 96 2.07 -5.35 -9.42
C SER A 96 2.55 -5.02 -8.01
N ASP A 97 2.40 -5.94 -7.07
CA ASP A 97 2.67 -5.74 -5.64
C ASP A 97 3.92 -6.47 -5.19
N GLY A 98 4.54 -6.02 -4.09
CA GLY A 98 5.84 -6.50 -3.64
C GLY A 98 5.78 -7.79 -2.84
N GLY A 99 4.79 -7.91 -1.98
CA GLY A 99 4.65 -9.03 -1.04
C GLY A 99 3.72 -8.70 0.10
N GLY A 100 3.76 -9.49 1.15
CA GLY A 100 2.96 -9.23 2.33
C GLY A 100 3.45 -9.95 3.57
N THR A 101 2.80 -9.65 4.67
CA THR A 101 3.04 -10.22 6.00
C THR A 101 1.72 -10.50 6.68
N VAL A 102 1.55 -11.68 7.26
CA VAL A 102 0.46 -11.99 8.20
C VAL A 102 1.02 -11.99 9.61
N TYR A 103 0.38 -11.30 10.50
CA TYR A 103 0.73 -11.22 11.92
C TYR A 103 -0.24 -12.06 12.75
N PHE A 104 0.29 -12.68 13.80
CA PHE A 104 -0.47 -13.61 14.65
C PHE A 104 -0.31 -13.30 16.13
N ALA A 105 -1.38 -13.47 16.87
CA ALA A 105 -1.38 -13.61 18.31
C ALA A 105 -2.34 -14.76 18.70
N ASP A 106 -1.94 -15.60 19.63
CA ASP A 106 -2.76 -16.72 20.14
C ASP A 106 -3.36 -17.60 19.02
N ASP A 107 -2.52 -17.95 18.02
CA ASP A 107 -2.89 -18.73 16.82
C ASP A 107 -3.99 -18.09 15.95
N ARG A 108 -4.19 -16.79 16.05
CA ARG A 108 -5.14 -16.04 15.21
C ARG A 108 -4.43 -14.94 14.44
N VAL A 109 -4.87 -14.73 13.22
CA VAL A 109 -4.45 -13.57 12.43
C VAL A 109 -4.91 -12.30 13.13
N THR A 110 -3.99 -11.40 13.44
CA THR A 110 -4.29 -10.06 13.98
C THR A 110 -4.30 -8.99 12.92
N ALA A 111 -3.39 -9.12 11.94
CA ALA A 111 -3.31 -8.22 10.80
C ALA A 111 -2.69 -8.90 9.57
N ILE A 112 -2.97 -8.32 8.40
CA ILE A 112 -2.37 -8.67 7.10
C ILE A 112 -1.86 -7.38 6.48
N SER A 113 -0.57 -7.26 6.29
CA SER A 113 0.05 -6.09 5.65
C SER A 113 0.52 -6.45 4.24
N LEU A 114 0.14 -5.65 3.26
CA LEU A 114 0.46 -5.83 1.84
C LEU A 114 1.31 -4.65 1.36
N LEU A 115 2.50 -4.94 0.85
CA LEU A 115 3.33 -3.97 0.18
C LEU A 115 2.84 -3.83 -1.25
N THR A 116 2.30 -2.66 -1.57
CA THR A 116 1.82 -2.37 -2.92
C THR A 116 2.99 -1.86 -3.77
N ALA A 117 3.09 -2.37 -5.00
CA ALA A 117 3.94 -1.73 -5.98
C ALA A 117 3.20 -0.52 -6.58
N ALA A 118 3.87 0.24 -7.39
CA ALA A 118 3.46 1.53 -7.94
C ALA A 118 2.06 1.64 -8.61
N SER A 119 1.25 0.59 -8.58
CA SER A 119 -0.04 0.51 -9.29
C SER A 119 -1.26 0.98 -8.48
N LEU A 120 -1.12 1.10 -7.16
CA LEU A 120 -2.20 1.56 -6.29
C LEU A 120 -1.99 3.02 -5.92
N ASN A 121 -2.87 3.90 -6.37
CA ASN A 121 -2.91 5.30 -5.97
C ASN A 121 -4.07 5.56 -4.99
N LEU A 122 -4.04 6.74 -4.39
CA LEU A 122 -5.00 7.14 -3.36
C LEU A 122 -6.43 7.24 -3.91
N ASP A 123 -6.62 7.73 -5.16
CA ASP A 123 -7.95 7.79 -5.79
C ASP A 123 -8.60 6.41 -5.88
N ASN A 124 -7.87 5.42 -6.43
CA ASN A 124 -8.38 4.07 -6.57
C ASN A 124 -8.63 3.40 -5.22
N PHE A 125 -7.83 3.74 -4.22
CA PHE A 125 -8.01 3.24 -2.87
C PHE A 125 -9.28 3.82 -2.22
N ILE A 126 -9.47 5.14 -2.31
CA ILE A 126 -10.67 5.82 -1.79
C ILE A 126 -11.93 5.38 -2.55
N GLU A 127 -11.85 5.19 -3.87
CA GLU A 127 -12.96 4.63 -4.65
C GLU A 127 -13.42 3.26 -4.10
N LYS A 128 -12.48 2.41 -3.70
CA LYS A 128 -12.77 1.07 -3.17
C LYS A 128 -13.25 1.09 -1.72
N PHE A 129 -12.59 1.86 -0.86
CA PHE A 129 -12.79 1.80 0.59
C PHE A 129 -13.55 3.01 1.15
N GLY A 130 -13.87 4.02 0.33
CA GLY A 130 -14.44 5.29 0.77
C GLY A 130 -13.40 6.21 1.41
N GLU A 131 -13.86 7.35 1.91
CA GLU A 131 -13.00 8.29 2.63
C GLU A 131 -12.54 7.71 3.96
N PRO A 132 -11.27 7.91 4.36
CA PRO A 132 -10.78 7.50 5.68
C PRO A 132 -11.43 8.34 6.79
N ASP A 133 -11.50 7.77 7.99
CA ASP A 133 -12.02 8.49 9.16
C ASP A 133 -10.99 9.49 9.69
N GLN A 134 -9.71 9.07 9.70
CA GLN A 134 -8.62 9.85 10.25
C GLN A 134 -7.28 9.47 9.61
N TYR A 135 -6.28 10.32 9.80
CA TYR A 135 -4.91 10.04 9.39
C TYR A 135 -3.90 10.34 10.50
N TRP A 136 -2.74 9.71 10.40
CA TRP A 136 -1.55 9.96 11.20
C TRP A 136 -0.42 10.40 10.30
N THR A 137 0.40 11.34 10.74
CA THR A 137 1.60 11.75 10.01
C THR A 137 2.84 11.55 10.86
N GLU A 138 3.91 11.08 10.22
CA GLU A 138 5.21 10.92 10.85
C GLU A 138 6.30 11.33 9.86
N ILE A 139 7.39 11.94 10.35
CA ILE A 139 8.55 12.26 9.53
C ILE A 139 9.50 11.07 9.55
N GLY A 140 9.80 10.55 8.37
CA GLY A 140 10.80 9.51 8.18
C GLY A 140 12.05 10.05 7.51
N TYR A 141 13.15 9.31 7.68
CA TYR A 141 14.46 9.63 7.11
C TYR A 141 14.97 8.41 6.33
N GLY A 142 15.27 8.58 5.06
CA GLY A 142 15.80 7.54 4.21
C GLY A 142 16.59 8.08 3.02
N ASP A 143 17.66 7.40 2.63
CA ASP A 143 18.51 7.75 1.47
C ASP A 143 18.94 9.22 1.43
N ASN A 144 19.24 9.83 2.60
CA ASN A 144 19.57 11.25 2.81
C ASN A 144 18.43 12.21 2.44
N ARG A 145 17.18 11.77 2.49
CA ARG A 145 15.98 12.59 2.29
C ARG A 145 15.02 12.45 3.44
N GLU A 146 14.32 13.53 3.71
CA GLU A 146 13.16 13.52 4.60
C GLU A 146 11.91 13.20 3.78
N TYR A 147 11.03 12.41 4.35
CA TYR A 147 9.72 12.13 3.77
C TYR A 147 8.65 12.18 4.84
N LEU A 148 7.44 12.48 4.43
CA LEU A 148 6.27 12.38 5.27
C LEU A 148 5.59 11.03 5.03
N GLU A 149 5.53 10.20 6.06
CA GLU A 149 4.68 9.03 6.10
C GLU A 149 3.28 9.45 6.56
N ILE A 150 2.27 9.09 5.79
CA ILE A 150 0.87 9.38 6.08
C ILE A 150 0.14 8.06 6.14
N SER A 151 -0.33 7.71 7.32
CA SER A 151 -1.16 6.53 7.54
C SER A 151 -2.63 6.93 7.65
N LEU A 152 -3.44 6.44 6.73
CA LEU A 152 -4.90 6.62 6.66
C LEU A 152 -5.58 5.48 7.41
N PHE A 153 -6.59 5.79 8.23
CA PHE A 153 -7.26 4.80 9.07
C PHE A 153 -8.76 4.74 8.84
N TYR A 154 -9.26 3.52 8.79
CA TYR A 154 -10.68 3.12 8.78
C TYR A 154 -10.92 2.19 9.97
N PRO A 155 -10.98 2.71 11.22
CA PRO A 155 -10.97 1.90 12.44
C PRO A 155 -12.08 0.84 12.49
N THR A 156 -13.28 1.23 12.11
CA THR A 156 -14.47 0.33 12.14
C THR A 156 -14.44 -0.73 11.05
N ARG A 157 -13.70 -0.50 9.97
CA ARG A 157 -13.54 -1.44 8.84
C ARG A 157 -12.30 -2.29 8.95
N GLY A 158 -11.42 -2.02 9.93
CA GLY A 158 -10.16 -2.72 10.10
C GLY A 158 -9.23 -2.58 8.90
N VAL A 159 -9.11 -1.37 8.35
CA VAL A 159 -8.22 -1.07 7.23
C VAL A 159 -7.35 0.13 7.57
N ALA A 160 -6.07 0.04 7.19
CA ALA A 160 -5.16 1.17 7.16
C ALA A 160 -4.39 1.19 5.84
N ALA A 161 -4.01 2.38 5.38
CA ALA A 161 -3.18 2.54 4.20
C ALA A 161 -2.08 3.57 4.45
N THR A 162 -0.89 3.29 3.98
CA THR A 162 0.27 4.17 4.17
C THR A 162 0.74 4.71 2.83
N LEU A 163 0.89 6.02 2.74
CA LEU A 163 1.59 6.71 1.65
C LEU A 163 2.85 7.36 2.17
N VAL A 164 3.79 7.58 1.26
CA VAL A 164 5.06 8.27 1.54
C VAL A 164 5.22 9.38 0.52
N ILE A 165 5.39 10.60 1.00
CA ILE A 165 5.57 11.80 0.16
C ILE A 165 6.89 12.44 0.52
N ASP A 166 7.75 12.66 -0.48
CA ASP A 166 9.03 13.34 -0.29
C ASP A 166 8.79 14.79 0.17
N ILE A 167 9.54 15.25 1.17
CA ILE A 167 9.53 16.64 1.62
C ILE A 167 10.54 17.42 0.78
N GLU A 168 10.09 18.43 0.05
CA GLU A 168 10.95 19.29 -0.75
C GLU A 168 11.49 20.45 0.09
N GLY A 169 12.80 20.47 0.31
CA GLY A 169 13.50 21.53 1.07
C GLY A 169 13.00 21.64 2.50
N ASP A 170 12.90 22.87 3.00
CA ASP A 170 12.43 23.18 4.37
C ASP A 170 10.89 23.36 4.43
N SER A 171 10.15 22.77 3.52
CA SER A 171 8.69 22.91 3.47
C SER A 171 8.05 22.25 4.70
N LYS A 172 7.23 23.01 5.42
CA LYS A 172 6.38 22.48 6.50
C LYS A 172 5.00 22.01 6.02
N GLN A 173 4.80 22.00 4.72
CA GLN A 173 3.53 21.66 4.09
C GLN A 173 3.74 20.67 2.97
N VAL A 174 2.90 19.66 2.91
CA VAL A 174 2.85 18.65 1.88
C VAL A 174 1.45 18.61 1.30
N GLU A 175 1.33 18.54 -0.03
CA GLU A 175 0.05 18.42 -0.72
C GLU A 175 -0.28 16.96 -0.98
N ILE A 176 -1.43 16.49 -0.46
CA ILE A 176 -1.97 15.16 -0.74
C ILE A 176 -2.81 15.21 -2.00
N LYS A 177 -2.52 14.33 -2.95
CA LYS A 177 -3.19 14.20 -4.25
C LYS A 177 -3.73 12.80 -4.44
N GLY A 178 -4.80 12.67 -5.21
CA GLY A 178 -5.35 11.37 -5.58
C GLY A 178 -4.38 10.46 -6.35
N SER A 179 -3.39 11.07 -7.03
CA SER A 179 -2.32 10.34 -7.72
C SER A 179 -1.22 9.80 -6.81
N ASP A 180 -1.19 10.19 -5.53
CA ASP A 180 -0.16 9.74 -4.60
C ASP A 180 -0.27 8.23 -4.37
N ARG A 181 0.90 7.59 -4.24
CA ARG A 181 0.99 6.14 -4.22
C ARG A 181 0.78 5.60 -2.81
N ILE A 182 -0.09 4.62 -2.71
CA ILE A 182 -0.18 3.77 -1.53
C ILE A 182 0.99 2.80 -1.55
N MET A 183 1.79 2.79 -0.50
CA MET A 183 2.96 1.92 -0.34
C MET A 183 2.61 0.63 0.39
N ARG A 184 1.64 0.72 1.30
CA ARG A 184 1.20 -0.41 2.13
C ARG A 184 -0.28 -0.31 2.41
N VAL A 185 -0.96 -1.46 2.42
CA VAL A 185 -2.33 -1.59 2.94
C VAL A 185 -2.33 -2.67 4.02
N THR A 186 -2.91 -2.38 5.15
CA THR A 186 -3.02 -3.32 6.28
C THR A 186 -4.48 -3.56 6.61
N PHE A 187 -4.90 -4.81 6.57
CA PHE A 187 -6.17 -5.29 7.09
C PHE A 187 -5.94 -5.80 8.53
N PHE A 188 -6.78 -5.41 9.46
CA PHE A 188 -6.58 -5.76 10.87
C PHE A 188 -7.90 -6.03 11.59
N ASP A 189 -7.84 -6.73 12.71
CA ASP A 189 -8.99 -6.89 13.62
C ASP A 189 -9.31 -5.54 14.28
N PRO A 190 -10.49 -4.94 14.01
CA PRO A 190 -10.86 -3.65 14.60
C PRO A 190 -10.81 -3.62 16.13
N SER A 191 -11.04 -4.76 16.78
CA SER A 191 -10.99 -4.86 18.24
C SER A 191 -9.57 -4.76 18.82
N LEU A 192 -8.55 -4.93 17.99
CA LEU A 192 -7.13 -4.87 18.36
C LEU A 192 -6.45 -3.56 17.94
N LEU A 193 -7.19 -2.55 17.49
CA LEU A 193 -6.59 -1.31 16.96
C LEU A 193 -5.60 -0.69 17.95
N ASP A 194 -5.99 -0.55 19.22
CA ASP A 194 -5.14 0.08 20.23
C ASP A 194 -3.86 -0.74 20.48
N ASP A 195 -3.98 -2.07 20.55
CA ASP A 195 -2.84 -2.98 20.72
C ASP A 195 -1.90 -2.92 19.51
N LEU A 196 -2.46 -2.88 18.29
CA LEU A 196 -1.68 -2.81 17.05
C LEU A 196 -1.00 -1.44 16.87
N LEU A 197 -1.57 -0.38 17.41
CA LEU A 197 -0.92 0.93 17.47
C LEU A 197 0.27 0.95 18.44
N GLU A 198 0.36 0.03 19.41
CA GLU A 198 1.55 -0.12 20.26
C GLU A 198 2.72 -0.78 19.52
N THR A 199 2.44 -1.48 18.43
CA THR A 199 3.41 -2.18 17.58
C THR A 199 3.81 -1.32 16.38
N ARG A 200 4.69 -1.87 15.52
CA ARG A 200 5.07 -1.26 14.23
C ARG A 200 4.21 -1.72 13.05
N ILE A 201 3.12 -2.43 13.32
CA ILE A 201 2.29 -3.04 12.27
C ILE A 201 1.50 -1.99 11.49
N LEU A 202 0.92 -1.02 12.18
CA LEU A 202 0.10 0.03 11.57
C LEU A 202 0.90 1.31 11.28
N ILE A 203 1.87 1.63 12.12
CA ILE A 203 2.75 2.80 12.00
C ILE A 203 4.18 2.29 12.13
N ASP A 204 5.03 2.49 11.11
CA ASP A 204 6.39 1.92 11.08
C ASP A 204 7.32 2.48 12.16
N THR A 205 7.05 3.71 12.62
CA THR A 205 7.84 4.34 13.66
C THR A 205 7.58 3.67 15.02
N PRO A 206 8.62 3.28 15.75
CA PRO A 206 8.46 2.76 17.11
C PRO A 206 7.70 3.73 18.01
N LYS A 207 6.78 3.24 18.85
CA LYS A 207 5.97 4.10 19.73
C LYS A 207 6.78 5.14 20.51
N THR A 208 7.96 4.75 21.00
CA THR A 208 8.86 5.62 21.77
C THR A 208 9.47 6.77 20.97
N ALA A 209 9.40 6.72 19.66
CA ALA A 209 9.94 7.72 18.73
C ALA A 209 8.83 8.46 17.96
N ARG A 210 7.55 8.15 18.21
CA ARG A 210 6.43 8.81 17.50
C ARG A 210 6.24 10.21 18.01
N THR A 211 6.17 11.16 17.07
CA THR A 211 5.90 12.58 17.32
C THR A 211 4.54 13.00 16.74
N GLY A 212 3.95 12.18 15.87
CA GLY A 212 2.69 12.47 15.22
C GLY A 212 1.46 12.34 16.11
N SER A 213 0.31 12.73 15.58
CA SER A 213 -1.00 12.61 16.23
C SER A 213 -2.08 12.27 15.20
N PHE A 214 -3.20 11.69 15.69
CA PHE A 214 -4.36 11.48 14.85
C PHE A 214 -5.05 12.80 14.50
N ASN A 215 -5.38 12.97 13.25
CA ASN A 215 -6.12 14.09 12.71
C ASN A 215 -7.33 13.57 11.91
N PRO A 216 -8.49 14.24 11.98
CA PRO A 216 -9.63 13.88 11.15
C PRO A 216 -9.29 14.09 9.67
N TRP A 217 -9.73 13.17 8.82
CA TRP A 217 -9.56 13.32 7.38
C TRP A 217 -10.45 14.47 6.87
N SER A 218 -9.88 15.34 6.05
CA SER A 218 -10.56 16.51 5.48
C SER A 218 -10.54 16.54 3.94
N GLY A 219 -10.19 15.41 3.32
CA GLY A 219 -10.03 15.32 1.86
C GLY A 219 -8.60 15.59 1.41
N TYR A 220 -8.44 15.67 0.09
CA TYR A 220 -7.18 16.06 -0.56
C TYR A 220 -6.81 17.51 -0.21
N GLY A 221 -5.55 17.83 -0.36
CA GLY A 221 -5.04 19.19 -0.18
C GLY A 221 -3.82 19.24 0.72
N THR A 222 -3.52 20.44 1.19
CA THR A 222 -2.31 20.70 1.94
C THR A 222 -2.47 20.33 3.41
N ILE A 223 -1.57 19.50 3.90
CA ILE A 223 -1.41 19.22 5.33
C ILE A 223 -0.12 19.88 5.85
N SER A 224 -0.19 20.35 7.08
CA SER A 224 0.99 20.88 7.79
C SER A 224 1.56 19.79 8.68
N HIS A 225 2.88 19.65 8.70
CA HIS A 225 3.59 18.80 9.65
C HIS A 225 4.52 19.62 10.52
N ALA A 226 4.63 19.26 11.80
CA ALA A 226 5.58 19.90 12.69
C ALA A 226 6.98 19.33 12.41
N ILE A 227 7.92 20.19 12.04
CA ILE A 227 9.36 19.90 12.14
C ILE A 227 9.76 20.44 13.51
N GLU A 228 10.06 19.56 14.45
CA GLU A 228 10.69 19.93 15.72
C GLU A 228 12.18 20.21 15.53
#